data_2e53a494077f0ee92ebc78a54a73e5f9
#
_entry.id   2e53a494077f0ee92ebc78a54a73e5f9
#
_cell.length_a   1.000
_cell.length_b   1.000
_cell.length_c   1.000
_cell.angle_alpha   90.00
_cell.angle_beta   90.00
_cell.angle_gamma   90.00
#
_symmetry.space_group_name_H-M   'P 1'
#
loop_
_entity.id
_entity.type
_entity.pdbx_description
1 polymer ?
#
loop_
_entity_poly.entity_id
_entity_poly.type
_entity_poly.pdbx_seq_one_letter_code
_entity_poly.pdbx_strand_id
1 'polypeptide(L)'
;HSGDLAVIYPDGYVKIQDRSKDIIISGGENISSIEIENTLSKHPSVSIAAVVSKSDEKWGEVPCAFIETVKDKPVTEKELINFCKETLASFKVPKKIEFCELPKTSTGKIQKFELRKKAEELS
;
A
#
# COMPACT_ATOMS: atom_id res chain seq x y z
N HIS A 1 14.30 23.39 -11.43
CA HIS A 1 14.38 23.11 -11.21
C HIS A 1 14.33 22.75 -10.51
N SER A 2 14.11 22.55 -10.37
CA SER A 2 14.11 22.00 -9.86
C SER A 2 13.63 21.73 -9.15
N GLY A 3 13.22 21.69 -9.12
CA GLY A 3 12.96 20.97 -8.67
C GLY A 3 12.10 20.92 -8.33
N ASP A 4 11.93 20.67 -8.55
CA ASP A 4 11.27 20.45 -8.53
C ASP A 4 10.59 20.21 -8.87
N LEU A 5 10.29 20.06 -9.22
CA LEU A 5 9.85 19.63 -9.76
C LEU A 5 9.37 19.77 -10.46
N ALA A 6 9.32 19.81 -11.04
CA ALA A 6 9.12 19.73 -11.91
C ALA A 6 8.88 20.10 -12.56
N VAL A 7 8.74 20.18 -13.01
CA VAL A 7 8.87 20.30 -13.83
C VAL A 7 8.74 20.74 -14.48
N ILE A 8 8.73 21.04 -15.15
CA ILE A 8 8.91 21.11 -15.91
C ILE A 8 9.16 21.26 -16.51
N TYR A 9 9.08 21.06 -17.17
CA TYR A 9 9.57 20.84 -17.94
C TYR A 9 9.34 20.90 -18.77
N PRO A 10 9.50 21.40 -19.58
CA PRO A 10 9.36 21.15 -20.37
C PRO A 10 9.10 20.76 -20.76
N ASP A 11 9.07 20.56 -21.30
CA ASP A 11 8.92 19.86 -21.47
C ASP A 11 8.40 19.71 -21.03
N GLY A 12 8.11 19.89 -20.68
CA GLY A 12 7.97 19.31 -20.19
C GLY A 12 7.40 19.31 -19.33
N TYR A 13 7.27 19.05 -19.16
CA TYR A 13 7.35 18.62 -18.32
C TYR A 13 7.05 18.30 -17.96
N VAL A 14 6.84 18.36 -18.39
CA VAL A 14 6.91 17.65 -17.94
C VAL A 14 6.48 17.31 -17.45
N LYS A 15 6.26 17.11 -17.81
CA LYS A 15 6.26 16.46 -17.33
C LYS A 15 5.81 15.71 -16.88
N ILE A 16 5.86 15.19 -17.66
CA ILE A 16 5.41 14.17 -16.99
C ILE A 16 5.43 14.01 -15.60
N GLN A 17 4.64 13.66 -15.04
CA GLN A 17 4.81 13.43 -13.75
C GLN A 17 4.64 12.08 -13.33
N ASP A 18 5.56 11.50 -12.77
CA ASP A 18 5.44 10.22 -12.17
C ASP A 18 4.46 10.32 -11.03
N ARG A 19 3.56 9.36 -10.91
CA ARG A 19 2.66 9.35 -9.77
C ARG A 19 3.46 9.04 -8.50
N SER A 20 2.94 9.46 -7.37
CA SER A 20 3.51 9.11 -6.08
C SER A 20 3.46 7.59 -5.89
N LYS A 21 4.51 7.02 -5.30
CA LYS A 21 4.55 5.59 -5.00
C LYS A 21 3.52 5.20 -3.94
N ASP A 22 2.92 6.18 -3.28
CA ASP A 22 1.88 5.92 -2.30
C ASP A 22 0.48 5.92 -2.90
N ILE A 23 0.38 6.09 -4.23
CA ILE A 23 -0.89 6.05 -4.93
C ILE A 23 -0.99 4.75 -5.74
N ILE A 24 -2.08 4.04 -5.55
CA ILE A 24 -2.38 2.80 -6.26
C ILE A 24 -3.54 3.11 -7.21
N ILE A 25 -3.39 2.75 -8.47
CA ILE A 25 -4.44 3.02 -9.47
C ILE A 25 -5.16 1.72 -9.77
N SER A 26 -6.37 1.58 -9.24
CA SER A 26 -7.16 0.36 -9.38
C SER A 26 -8.45 0.69 -10.11
N GLY A 27 -8.64 0.09 -11.29
CA GLY A 27 -9.83 0.31 -12.08
C GLY A 27 -10.04 1.78 -12.45
N GLY A 28 -8.95 2.54 -12.59
CA GLY A 28 -9.02 3.97 -12.89
C GLY A 28 -9.19 4.85 -11.66
N GLU A 29 -9.31 4.27 -10.48
CA GLU A 29 -9.48 5.04 -9.24
C GLU A 29 -8.13 5.17 -8.52
N ASN A 30 -7.86 6.37 -8.01
CA ASN A 30 -6.64 6.60 -7.23
C ASN A 30 -6.90 6.23 -5.78
N ILE A 31 -6.04 5.35 -5.25
CA ILE A 31 -6.14 4.88 -3.87
C ILE A 31 -4.87 5.27 -3.13
N SER A 32 -5.02 5.92 -1.97
CA SER A 32 -3.87 6.24 -1.14
C SER A 32 -3.50 5.04 -0.28
N SER A 33 -2.28 4.54 -0.43
CA SER A 33 -1.79 3.44 0.42
C SER A 33 -1.71 3.90 1.87
N ILE A 34 -1.42 5.18 2.09
CA ILE A 34 -1.30 5.72 3.44
C ILE A 34 -2.65 5.71 4.14
N GLU A 35 -3.73 6.02 3.44
CA GLU A 35 -5.08 5.95 4.01
C GLU A 35 -5.39 4.55 4.52
N ILE A 36 -5.03 3.53 3.72
CA ILE A 36 -5.26 2.13 4.10
C ILE A 36 -4.38 1.76 5.28
N GLU A 37 -3.11 2.17 5.26
CA GLU A 37 -2.20 1.89 6.36
C GLU A 37 -2.71 2.49 7.68
N ASN A 38 -3.21 3.72 7.62
CA ASN A 38 -3.74 4.38 8.80
C ASN A 38 -4.97 3.64 9.33
N THR A 39 -5.83 3.17 8.44
CA THR A 39 -7.02 2.40 8.84
C THR A 39 -6.62 1.09 9.51
N LEU A 40 -5.70 0.35 8.89
CA LEU A 40 -5.26 -0.93 9.44
C LEU A 40 -4.57 -0.74 10.79
N SER A 41 -3.81 0.33 10.94
CA SER A 41 -3.08 0.61 12.18
C SER A 41 -3.99 0.88 13.35
N LYS A 42 -5.26 1.17 13.13
CA LYS A 42 -6.23 1.37 14.20
C LYS A 42 -6.67 0.05 14.83
N HIS A 43 -6.43 -1.07 14.15
CA HIS A 43 -6.80 -2.36 14.71
C HIS A 43 -5.83 -2.74 15.82
N PRO A 44 -6.34 -3.22 16.97
CA PRO A 44 -5.46 -3.50 18.13
C PRO A 44 -4.46 -4.62 17.90
N SER A 45 -4.71 -5.50 16.93
CA SER A 45 -3.80 -6.61 16.62
C SER A 45 -2.70 -6.21 15.63
N VAL A 46 -2.79 -5.03 15.03
CA VAL A 46 -1.83 -4.59 14.02
C VAL A 46 -0.74 -3.75 14.66
N SER A 47 0.50 -4.21 14.58
CA SER A 47 1.65 -3.46 15.05
C SER A 47 2.14 -2.51 13.97
N ILE A 48 2.35 -3.03 12.76
CA ILE A 48 2.80 -2.23 11.62
C ILE A 48 2.04 -2.68 10.39
N ALA A 49 1.60 -1.73 9.59
CA ALA A 49 0.93 -2.00 8.32
C ALA A 49 1.65 -1.27 7.20
N ALA A 50 1.91 -1.96 6.10
CA ALA A 50 2.48 -1.35 4.91
C ALA A 50 1.67 -1.84 3.72
N VAL A 51 1.22 -0.91 2.88
CA VAL A 51 0.37 -1.21 1.74
C VAL A 51 1.09 -0.81 0.47
N VAL A 52 1.13 -1.72 -0.49
CA VAL A 52 1.76 -1.49 -1.79
C VAL A 52 0.81 -1.92 -2.89
N SER A 53 1.13 -1.52 -4.12
CA SER A 53 0.35 -1.96 -5.28
C SER A 53 0.78 -3.37 -5.67
N LYS A 54 -0.19 -4.14 -6.14
CA LYS A 54 0.03 -5.46 -6.71
C LYS A 54 -0.64 -5.48 -8.07
N SER A 55 0.03 -6.02 -9.07
CA SER A 55 -0.54 -6.11 -10.42
C SER A 55 -1.76 -7.01 -10.43
N ASP A 56 -2.79 -6.62 -11.16
CA ASP A 56 -4.03 -7.36 -11.28
C ASP A 56 -4.55 -7.28 -12.70
N GLU A 57 -4.94 -8.42 -13.26
CA GLU A 57 -5.38 -8.46 -14.65
C GLU A 57 -6.67 -7.69 -14.89
N LYS A 58 -7.55 -7.68 -13.90
CA LYS A 58 -8.85 -7.04 -14.03
C LYS A 58 -8.79 -5.53 -13.75
N TRP A 59 -8.06 -5.14 -12.72
CA TRP A 59 -8.09 -3.77 -12.22
C TRP A 59 -6.84 -2.97 -12.55
N GLY A 60 -5.81 -3.61 -13.12
CA GLY A 60 -4.50 -3.00 -13.33
C GLY A 60 -3.63 -3.13 -12.11
N GLU A 61 -4.06 -2.53 -11.00
CA GLU A 61 -3.41 -2.66 -9.71
C GLU A 61 -4.46 -2.81 -8.63
N VAL A 62 -4.08 -3.47 -7.54
CA VAL A 62 -4.94 -3.55 -6.35
C VAL A 62 -4.06 -3.36 -5.13
N PRO A 63 -4.64 -2.89 -4.00
CA PRO A 63 -3.87 -2.77 -2.77
C PRO A 63 -3.52 -4.13 -2.19
N CYS A 64 -2.28 -4.27 -1.74
CA CYS A 64 -1.80 -5.46 -1.05
C CYS A 64 -1.17 -5.01 0.26
N ALA A 65 -1.67 -5.53 1.38
CA ALA A 65 -1.21 -5.12 2.70
C ALA A 65 -0.27 -6.16 3.30
N PHE A 66 0.83 -5.69 3.87
CA PHE A 66 1.75 -6.52 4.64
C PHE A 66 1.66 -6.08 6.09
N ILE A 67 1.41 -7.03 6.98
CA ILE A 67 1.07 -6.75 8.37
C ILE A 67 2.01 -7.46 9.33
N GLU A 68 2.56 -6.71 10.30
CA GLU A 68 3.16 -7.31 11.48
C GLU A 68 2.12 -7.21 12.59
N THR A 69 1.81 -8.35 13.21
CA THR A 69 0.83 -8.37 14.28
C THR A 69 1.48 -8.14 15.62
N VAL A 70 0.67 -7.65 16.56
CA VAL A 70 1.09 -7.54 17.96
C VAL A 70 1.18 -8.95 18.54
N LYS A 71 2.24 -9.20 19.32
CA LYS A 71 2.42 -10.49 19.96
C LYS A 71 1.21 -10.82 20.84
N ASP A 72 0.77 -12.06 20.75
CA ASP A 72 -0.35 -12.60 21.53
C ASP A 72 -1.72 -12.01 21.16
N LYS A 73 -1.80 -11.32 20.01
CA LYS A 73 -3.08 -10.81 19.51
C LYS A 73 -3.27 -11.29 18.08
N PRO A 74 -3.63 -12.57 17.88
CA PRO A 74 -3.80 -13.09 16.52
C PRO A 74 -5.00 -12.47 15.82
N VAL A 75 -4.89 -12.35 14.51
CA VAL A 75 -5.95 -11.82 13.67
C VAL A 75 -5.84 -12.50 12.31
N THR A 76 -6.97 -12.70 11.65
CA THR A 76 -6.99 -13.32 10.32
C THR A 76 -7.06 -12.26 9.24
N GLU A 77 -6.71 -12.67 8.01
CA GLU A 77 -6.86 -11.81 6.84
C GLU A 77 -8.30 -11.33 6.70
N LYS A 78 -9.25 -12.25 6.87
CA LYS A 78 -10.67 -11.94 6.75
C LYS A 78 -11.11 -10.88 7.76
N GLU A 79 -10.64 -11.01 8.99
CA GLU A 79 -10.98 -10.04 10.03
C GLU A 79 -10.50 -8.64 9.68
N LEU A 80 -9.27 -8.54 9.16
CA LEU A 80 -8.73 -7.23 8.78
C LEU A 80 -9.42 -6.67 7.56
N ILE A 81 -9.76 -7.52 6.59
CA ILE A 81 -10.52 -7.07 5.42
C ILE A 81 -11.88 -6.52 5.85
N ASN A 82 -12.58 -7.24 6.74
CA ASN A 82 -13.86 -6.77 7.24
C ASN A 82 -13.73 -5.48 8.03
N PHE A 83 -12.65 -5.35 8.80
CA PHE A 83 -12.36 -4.12 9.53
C PHE A 83 -12.21 -2.93 8.57
N CYS A 84 -11.50 -3.14 7.46
CA CYS A 84 -11.35 -2.10 6.44
C CYS A 84 -12.67 -1.76 5.77
N LYS A 85 -13.54 -2.75 5.56
CA LYS A 85 -14.83 -2.52 4.91
C LYS A 85 -15.74 -1.60 5.71
N GLU A 86 -15.52 -1.52 7.02
CA GLU A 86 -16.34 -0.65 7.86
C GLU A 86 -16.00 0.83 7.70
N THR A 87 -14.80 1.12 7.22
CA THR A 87 -14.30 2.50 7.15
C THR A 87 -14.00 2.95 5.72
N LEU A 88 -13.46 2.05 4.90
CA LEU A 88 -12.99 2.38 3.57
C LEU A 88 -14.03 2.07 2.51
N ALA A 89 -14.01 2.86 1.42
CA ALA A 89 -14.79 2.53 0.23
C ALA A 89 -14.35 1.14 -0.28
N SER A 90 -15.27 0.41 -0.89
CA SER A 90 -15.02 -0.99 -1.26
C SER A 90 -13.81 -1.15 -2.19
N PHE A 91 -13.58 -0.19 -3.11
CA PHE A 91 -12.45 -0.30 -4.02
C PHE A 91 -11.10 -0.04 -3.34
N LYS A 92 -11.12 0.51 -2.13
CA LYS A 92 -9.90 0.80 -1.36
C LYS A 92 -9.50 -0.35 -0.44
N VAL A 93 -10.39 -1.31 -0.23
CA VAL A 93 -10.11 -2.43 0.68
C VAL A 93 -9.02 -3.32 0.06
N PRO A 94 -7.98 -3.69 0.82
CA PRO A 94 -6.93 -4.54 0.27
C PRO A 94 -7.49 -5.86 -0.23
N LYS A 95 -7.00 -6.30 -1.39
CA LYS A 95 -7.41 -7.59 -1.97
C LYS A 95 -6.61 -8.73 -1.38
N LYS A 96 -5.44 -8.44 -0.83
CA LYS A 96 -4.56 -9.46 -0.24
C LYS A 96 -3.93 -8.89 1.02
N ILE A 97 -3.89 -9.69 2.07
CA ILE A 97 -3.18 -9.33 3.29
C ILE A 97 -2.21 -10.46 3.60
N GLU A 98 -0.95 -10.10 3.77
CA GLU A 98 0.10 -11.06 4.09
C GLU A 98 0.67 -10.71 5.45
N PHE A 99 0.77 -11.71 6.33
CA PHE A 99 1.35 -11.51 7.66
C PHE A 99 2.81 -11.91 7.60
N CYS A 100 3.69 -10.98 7.91
CA CYS A 100 5.13 -11.25 7.86
C CYS A 100 5.88 -10.15 8.58
N GLU A 101 7.16 -10.41 8.83
CA GLU A 101 8.05 -9.37 9.32
C GLU A 101 8.39 -8.45 8.15
N LEU A 102 8.28 -7.16 8.36
CA LEU A 102 8.48 -6.19 7.27
C LEU A 102 9.96 -5.83 7.14
N PRO A 103 10.48 -5.75 5.91
CA PRO A 103 11.87 -5.32 5.71
C PRO A 103 12.04 -3.86 6.09
N LYS A 104 13.06 -3.57 6.87
CA LYS A 104 13.32 -2.21 7.35
C LYS A 104 14.76 -1.82 7.06
N THR A 105 14.98 -0.53 6.88
CA THR A 105 16.34 0.00 6.77
C THR A 105 16.95 0.07 8.16
N SER A 106 18.25 0.39 8.22
CA SER A 106 18.94 0.56 9.49
C SER A 106 18.33 1.69 10.33
N THR A 107 17.62 2.61 9.69
CA THR A 107 16.94 3.71 10.38
C THR A 107 15.50 3.37 10.75
N GLY A 108 15.05 2.15 10.46
CA GLY A 108 13.71 1.69 10.82
C GLY A 108 12.62 1.97 9.81
N LYS A 109 12.97 2.48 8.63
CA LYS A 109 11.98 2.75 7.59
C LYS A 109 11.62 1.47 6.82
N ILE A 110 10.34 1.31 6.52
CA ILE A 110 9.85 0.18 5.74
C ILE A 110 10.35 0.27 4.30
N GLN A 111 10.92 -0.82 3.80
CA GLN A 111 11.42 -0.87 2.42
C GLN A 111 10.32 -1.36 1.50
N LYS A 112 9.44 -0.46 1.08
CA LYS A 112 8.26 -0.81 0.29
C LYS A 112 8.61 -1.41 -1.06
N PHE A 113 9.77 -1.09 -1.64
CA PHE A 113 10.13 -1.67 -2.93
C PHE A 113 10.29 -3.19 -2.83
N GLU A 114 10.78 -3.69 -1.70
CA GLU A 114 10.87 -5.14 -1.50
C GLU A 114 9.50 -5.75 -1.30
N LEU A 115 8.60 -5.03 -0.65
CA LEU A 115 7.22 -5.49 -0.49
C LEU A 115 6.50 -5.54 -1.82
N ARG A 116 6.76 -4.58 -2.72
CA ARG A 116 6.16 -4.61 -4.06
C ARG A 116 6.61 -5.84 -4.84
N LYS A 117 7.90 -6.21 -4.73
CA LYS A 117 8.39 -7.43 -5.36
C LYS A 117 7.69 -8.65 -4.79
N LYS A 118 7.57 -8.70 -3.47
CA LYS A 118 6.93 -9.82 -2.78
C LYS A 118 5.46 -9.92 -3.17
N ALA A 119 4.78 -8.79 -3.31
CA ALA A 119 3.39 -8.77 -3.71
C ALA A 119 3.18 -9.40 -5.09
N GLU A 120 4.11 -9.15 -6.03
CA GLU A 120 4.01 -9.74 -7.37
C GLU A 120 4.21 -11.25 -7.34
N GLU A 121 4.87 -11.77 -6.32
CA GLU A 121 5.07 -13.20 -6.17
C GLU A 121 3.88 -13.91 -5.52
N LEU A 122 3.01 -13.16 -4.88
CA LEU A 122 1.78 -13.69 -4.29
C LEU A 122 0.71 -13.78 -5.38
N SER A 123 0.19 -14.93 -5.64
CA SER A 123 -0.82 -15.05 -6.70
C SER A 123 -2.06 -15.79 -6.26
#